data_3d0ceb76bd074f36ffb3d860cd436917
#
_entry.id   3d0ceb76bd074f36ffb3d860cd436917
#
_cell.length_a   1.000
_cell.length_b   1.000
_cell.length_c   1.000
_cell.angle_alpha   90.00
_cell.angle_beta   90.00
_cell.angle_gamma   90.00
#
_symmetry.space_group_name_H-M   'P 1'
#
loop_
_entity.id
_entity.type
_entity.pdbx_description
1 polymer ?
#
loop_
_entity_poly.entity_id
_entity_poly.type
_entity_poly.pdbx_seq_one_letter_code
_entity_poly.pdbx_strand_id
1 'polypeptide(L)'
;SEKSRGRILRFNNSLKSLLSHEQNIFEGLNIRYFGPFDGHDVLKIVRVLTDIRDMEGPRILHLRTIKGRGYAPAEADPARWHAPGRFDPATGRRAEAVQGAVPKPPKFQDVMGDTLLELARRDQRIVAVTAAMPTGTSISTMQAEMPERVFDVGISAGHAVTFAGGLAKDGMRPFVGIYSSFLQRAYDHIIHDVALHHLPVTFCIDRAGLVGEDGATHHGAFDLAYQRSVPGMTI
;
A
#
# COMPACT_ATOMS: atom_id res chain seq x y z
N SER A 1 -10.69 -34.98 -29.20
CA SER A 1 -9.87 -33.83 -29.61
C SER A 1 -9.59 -32.95 -28.43
N GLU A 2 -8.46 -32.27 -28.39
CA GLU A 2 -8.06 -31.34 -27.29
C GLU A 2 -9.12 -30.25 -27.02
N LYS A 3 -9.81 -29.79 -28.06
CA LYS A 3 -10.90 -28.81 -27.91
C LYS A 3 -12.11 -29.37 -27.13
N SER A 4 -12.41 -30.67 -27.28
CA SER A 4 -13.50 -31.30 -26.52
C SER A 4 -13.13 -31.52 -25.05
N ARG A 5 -11.87 -31.84 -24.77
CA ARG A 5 -11.34 -31.98 -23.41
C ARG A 5 -11.37 -30.65 -22.65
N GLY A 6 -11.00 -29.54 -23.32
CA GLY A 6 -11.08 -28.21 -22.75
C GLY A 6 -12.50 -27.74 -22.45
N ARG A 7 -13.51 -28.13 -23.28
CA ARG A 7 -14.93 -27.83 -23.01
C ARG A 7 -15.47 -28.60 -21.83
N ILE A 8 -15.13 -29.89 -21.71
CA ILE A 8 -15.56 -30.75 -20.60
C ILE A 8 -14.95 -30.28 -19.27
N LEU A 9 -13.67 -29.88 -19.29
CA LEU A 9 -13.01 -29.33 -18.11
C LEU A 9 -13.64 -28.00 -17.67
N ARG A 10 -13.97 -27.10 -18.60
CA ARG A 10 -14.67 -25.85 -18.29
C ARG A 10 -16.07 -26.11 -17.74
N PHE A 11 -16.80 -27.04 -18.30
CA PHE A 11 -18.13 -27.41 -17.82
C PHE A 11 -18.09 -28.04 -16.42
N ASN A 12 -17.14 -28.95 -16.16
CA ASN A 12 -16.93 -29.53 -14.83
C ASN A 12 -16.49 -28.49 -13.79
N ASN A 13 -15.64 -27.54 -14.17
CA ASN A 13 -15.21 -26.44 -13.25
C ASN A 13 -16.39 -25.50 -12.97
N SER A 14 -17.20 -25.19 -13.98
CA SER A 14 -18.43 -24.38 -13.78
C SER A 14 -19.48 -25.12 -12.93
N LEU A 15 -19.61 -26.42 -13.09
CA LEU A 15 -20.53 -27.21 -12.25
C LEU A 15 -20.03 -27.34 -10.81
N LYS A 16 -18.74 -27.54 -10.61
CA LYS A 16 -18.12 -27.50 -9.27
C LYS A 16 -18.27 -26.13 -8.60
N SER A 17 -18.12 -25.02 -9.35
CA SER A 17 -18.28 -23.67 -8.82
C SER A 17 -19.73 -23.37 -8.42
N LEU A 18 -20.72 -23.96 -9.11
CA LEU A 18 -22.14 -23.87 -8.75
C LEU A 18 -22.52 -24.68 -7.49
N LEU A 19 -21.74 -25.71 -7.18
CA LEU A 19 -21.99 -26.60 -6.05
C LEU A 19 -21.13 -26.31 -4.81
N SER A 20 -20.08 -25.49 -4.95
CA SER A 20 -19.25 -25.07 -3.83
C SER A 20 -19.68 -23.71 -3.31
N HIS A 21 -19.93 -23.58 -2.01
CA HIS A 21 -20.28 -22.32 -1.35
C HIS A 21 -19.13 -21.28 -1.33
N GLU A 22 -17.93 -21.68 -1.76
CA GLU A 22 -16.74 -20.84 -1.84
C GLU A 22 -16.30 -20.69 -3.30
N GLN A 23 -16.98 -19.83 -4.04
CA GLN A 23 -16.54 -19.49 -5.40
C GLN A 23 -15.32 -18.56 -5.33
N ASN A 24 -14.21 -19.01 -5.88
CA ASN A 24 -13.02 -18.18 -6.03
C ASN A 24 -13.10 -17.42 -7.37
N ILE A 25 -12.97 -16.09 -7.31
CA ILE A 25 -12.97 -15.22 -8.50
C ILE A 25 -11.94 -15.65 -9.56
N PHE A 26 -10.82 -16.24 -9.14
CA PHE A 26 -9.77 -16.68 -10.04
C PHE A 26 -10.18 -17.91 -10.87
N GLU A 27 -10.96 -18.80 -10.32
CA GLU A 27 -11.50 -19.94 -11.07
C GLU A 27 -12.50 -19.49 -12.13
N GLY A 28 -13.27 -18.43 -11.85
CA GLY A 28 -14.14 -17.78 -12.83
C GLY A 28 -13.35 -17.19 -14.02
N LEU A 29 -12.12 -16.80 -13.83
CA LEU A 29 -11.18 -16.33 -14.85
C LEU A 29 -10.40 -17.47 -15.54
N ASN A 30 -10.74 -18.73 -15.26
CA ASN A 30 -10.04 -19.93 -15.75
C ASN A 30 -8.56 -20.00 -15.28
N ILE A 31 -8.27 -19.44 -14.10
CA ILE A 31 -6.99 -19.55 -13.42
C ILE A 31 -7.11 -20.60 -12.32
N ARG A 32 -6.21 -21.58 -12.32
CA ARG A 32 -6.19 -22.59 -11.25
C ARG A 32 -5.75 -21.97 -9.92
N TYR A 33 -6.51 -22.23 -8.88
CA TYR A 33 -6.25 -21.72 -7.56
C TYR A 33 -5.93 -22.85 -6.58
N PHE A 34 -4.86 -22.66 -5.79
CA PHE A 34 -4.38 -23.58 -4.76
C PHE A 34 -4.24 -22.82 -3.43
N GLY A 35 -5.00 -23.21 -2.45
CA GLY A 35 -4.93 -22.56 -1.12
C GLY A 35 -6.30 -22.23 -0.53
N PRO A 36 -6.32 -21.44 0.55
CA PRO A 36 -5.14 -20.88 1.24
C PRO A 36 -4.35 -21.92 2.03
N PHE A 37 -3.02 -21.85 1.97
CA PHE A 37 -2.12 -22.66 2.79
C PHE A 37 -1.39 -21.79 3.83
N ASP A 38 -0.94 -22.42 4.92
CA ASP A 38 -0.06 -21.75 5.88
C ASP A 38 1.30 -21.45 5.21
N GLY A 39 1.59 -20.16 5.01
CA GLY A 39 2.83 -19.69 4.40
C GLY A 39 4.08 -19.83 5.27
N HIS A 40 3.92 -20.28 6.51
CA HIS A 40 5.05 -20.59 7.43
C HIS A 40 5.39 -22.08 7.46
N ASP A 41 4.57 -22.96 6.88
CA ASP A 41 4.86 -24.39 6.71
C ASP A 41 5.66 -24.63 5.42
N VAL A 42 6.99 -24.46 5.53
CA VAL A 42 7.91 -24.58 4.38
C VAL A 42 7.83 -25.97 3.75
N LEU A 43 7.68 -27.05 4.53
CA LEU A 43 7.62 -28.40 3.98
C LEU A 43 6.35 -28.61 3.15
N LYS A 44 5.23 -28.09 3.60
CA LYS A 44 3.97 -28.13 2.84
C LYS A 44 4.05 -27.29 1.56
N ILE A 45 4.65 -26.10 1.63
CA ILE A 45 4.85 -25.24 0.46
C ILE A 45 5.70 -25.95 -0.59
N VAL A 46 6.81 -26.58 -0.19
CA VAL A 46 7.68 -27.33 -1.11
C VAL A 46 6.91 -28.47 -1.79
N ARG A 47 6.10 -29.23 -1.05
CA ARG A 47 5.26 -30.30 -1.63
C ARG A 47 4.28 -29.73 -2.65
N VAL A 48 3.52 -28.71 -2.29
CA VAL A 48 2.55 -28.08 -3.19
C VAL A 48 3.23 -27.50 -4.44
N LEU A 49 4.36 -26.82 -4.30
CA LEU A 49 5.13 -26.32 -5.43
C LEU A 49 5.63 -27.45 -6.35
N THR A 50 6.04 -28.57 -5.77
CA THR A 50 6.43 -29.76 -6.55
C THR A 50 5.25 -30.32 -7.34
N ASP A 51 4.06 -30.40 -6.73
CA ASP A 51 2.86 -30.95 -7.35
C ASP A 51 2.34 -30.08 -8.49
N ILE A 52 2.46 -28.76 -8.35
CA ILE A 52 1.93 -27.81 -9.36
C ILE A 52 2.97 -27.40 -10.40
N ARG A 53 4.25 -27.74 -10.20
CA ARG A 53 5.40 -27.29 -11.02
C ARG A 53 5.19 -27.53 -12.51
N ASP A 54 4.76 -28.75 -12.86
CA ASP A 54 4.68 -29.21 -14.24
C ASP A 54 3.28 -29.05 -14.84
N MET A 55 2.37 -28.36 -14.14
CA MET A 55 1.03 -28.06 -14.65
C MET A 55 1.12 -26.94 -15.70
N GLU A 56 0.40 -27.09 -16.80
CA GLU A 56 0.29 -26.04 -17.82
C GLU A 56 -0.74 -24.98 -17.44
N GLY A 57 -0.53 -23.77 -17.97
CA GLY A 57 -1.43 -22.63 -17.82
C GLY A 57 -1.21 -21.81 -16.53
N PRO A 58 -1.93 -20.71 -16.38
CA PRO A 58 -1.81 -19.82 -15.23
C PRO A 58 -2.35 -20.50 -13.96
N ARG A 59 -1.65 -20.25 -12.85
CA ARG A 59 -2.02 -20.79 -11.54
C ARG A 59 -1.68 -19.81 -10.44
N ILE A 60 -2.48 -19.79 -9.39
CA ILE A 60 -2.29 -19.02 -8.18
C ILE A 60 -2.06 -19.96 -7.02
N LEU A 61 -0.95 -19.78 -6.31
CA LEU A 61 -0.70 -20.37 -5.01
C LEU A 61 -0.94 -19.30 -3.95
N HIS A 62 -2.02 -19.47 -3.16
CA HIS A 62 -2.35 -18.54 -2.08
C HIS A 62 -1.74 -19.02 -0.77
N LEU A 63 -0.82 -18.22 -0.24
CA LEU A 63 -0.19 -18.45 1.05
C LEU A 63 -0.67 -17.39 2.05
N ARG A 64 -1.10 -17.84 3.23
CA ARG A 64 -1.42 -16.94 4.35
C ARG A 64 -0.21 -16.88 5.27
N THR A 65 0.27 -15.66 5.51
CA THR A 65 1.39 -15.40 6.41
C THR A 65 0.99 -14.42 7.50
N ILE A 66 1.68 -14.49 8.63
CA ILE A 66 1.61 -13.49 9.71
C ILE A 66 2.92 -12.71 9.66
N LYS A 67 2.84 -11.41 9.42
CA LYS A 67 4.02 -10.54 9.37
C LYS A 67 4.74 -10.54 10.71
N GLY A 68 6.05 -10.78 10.68
CA GLY A 68 6.88 -10.84 11.89
C GLY A 68 6.87 -12.18 12.62
N ARG A 69 6.14 -13.20 12.12
CA ARG A 69 6.01 -14.50 12.78
C ARG A 69 7.37 -15.15 13.10
N GLY A 70 7.47 -15.65 14.33
CA GLY A 70 8.69 -16.24 14.86
C GLY A 70 9.56 -15.27 15.66
N TYR A 71 9.17 -14.00 15.71
CA TYR A 71 9.83 -12.98 16.51
C TYR A 71 8.81 -12.13 17.26
N ALA A 72 8.63 -12.42 18.55
CA ALA A 72 7.57 -11.84 19.37
C ALA A 72 7.47 -10.28 19.31
N PRO A 73 8.57 -9.51 19.33
CA PRO A 73 8.48 -8.07 19.19
C PRO A 73 7.90 -7.62 17.84
N ALA A 74 8.18 -8.35 16.76
CA ALA A 74 7.67 -8.03 15.42
C ALA A 74 6.21 -8.47 15.24
N GLU A 75 5.79 -9.53 15.92
CA GLU A 75 4.39 -9.95 15.93
C GLU A 75 3.51 -8.95 16.69
N ALA A 76 4.05 -8.37 17.78
CA ALA A 76 3.33 -7.39 18.58
C ALA A 76 3.15 -6.02 17.88
N ASP A 77 4.13 -5.60 17.06
CA ASP A 77 4.09 -4.33 16.33
C ASP A 77 4.73 -4.47 14.93
N PRO A 78 4.02 -5.08 13.97
CA PRO A 78 4.55 -5.32 12.63
C PRO A 78 4.92 -4.05 11.86
N ALA A 79 4.29 -2.91 12.15
CA ALA A 79 4.57 -1.65 11.50
C ALA A 79 5.94 -1.09 11.94
N ARG A 80 6.21 -1.10 13.23
CA ARG A 80 7.50 -0.67 13.81
C ARG A 80 8.67 -1.56 13.37
N TRP A 81 8.39 -2.84 13.15
CA TRP A 81 9.39 -3.84 12.75
C TRP A 81 9.49 -4.02 11.23
N HIS A 82 8.78 -3.22 10.46
CA HIS A 82 9.00 -3.13 9.03
C HIS A 82 10.23 -2.27 8.76
N ALA A 83 11.35 -2.89 8.37
CA ALA A 83 12.64 -2.23 8.20
C ALA A 83 13.15 -1.53 9.50
N PRO A 84 13.40 -2.28 10.59
CA PRO A 84 13.69 -1.70 11.91
C PRO A 84 15.07 -1.06 12.04
N GLY A 85 15.96 -1.17 11.03
CA GLY A 85 17.36 -0.79 11.13
C GLY A 85 18.18 -1.79 11.98
N ARG A 86 19.28 -1.35 12.58
CA ARG A 86 20.13 -2.19 13.43
C ARG A 86 19.48 -2.38 14.79
N PHE A 87 19.40 -3.64 15.24
CA PHE A 87 18.89 -4.01 16.55
C PHE A 87 19.60 -5.28 17.06
N ASP A 88 19.53 -5.51 18.38
CA ASP A 88 19.96 -6.76 18.99
C ASP A 88 18.85 -7.82 18.85
N PRO A 89 19.08 -8.92 18.12
CA PRO A 89 18.05 -9.95 17.91
C PRO A 89 17.58 -10.65 19.20
N ALA A 90 18.44 -10.74 20.22
CA ALA A 90 18.11 -11.43 21.46
C ALA A 90 17.18 -10.59 22.35
N THR A 91 17.36 -9.28 22.38
CA THR A 91 16.62 -8.36 23.26
C THR A 91 15.58 -7.50 22.55
N GLY A 92 15.63 -7.40 21.23
CA GLY A 92 14.81 -6.48 20.45
C GLY A 92 15.19 -5.01 20.64
N ARG A 93 16.27 -4.70 21.35
CA ARG A 93 16.71 -3.33 21.55
C ARG A 93 17.32 -2.79 20.27
N ARG A 94 16.82 -1.64 19.83
CA ARG A 94 17.42 -0.90 18.72
C ARG A 94 18.74 -0.25 19.17
N ALA A 95 19.68 -0.08 18.25
CA ALA A 95 20.88 0.68 18.52
C ALA A 95 20.48 2.09 19.02
N GLU A 96 20.99 2.42 20.21
CA GLU A 96 20.76 3.75 20.78
C GLU A 96 21.46 4.81 19.92
N ALA A 97 20.87 6.00 19.86
CA ALA A 97 21.55 7.16 19.28
C ALA A 97 22.85 7.41 20.06
N VAL A 98 23.93 7.65 19.34
CA VAL A 98 25.23 7.95 19.96
C VAL A 98 25.06 9.12 20.93
N GLN A 99 25.41 8.93 22.20
CA GLN A 99 25.40 10.00 23.21
C GLN A 99 26.24 11.17 22.70
N GLY A 100 25.70 12.38 22.74
CA GLY A 100 26.37 13.61 22.27
C GLY A 100 26.12 13.93 20.78
N ALA A 101 25.29 13.17 20.07
CA ALA A 101 24.86 13.55 18.73
C ALA A 101 24.05 14.86 18.76
N VAL A 102 24.38 15.77 17.85
CA VAL A 102 23.60 17.00 17.65
C VAL A 102 22.12 16.63 17.41
N PRO A 103 21.15 17.27 18.11
CA PRO A 103 19.75 17.01 17.88
C PRO A 103 19.42 17.14 16.39
N LYS A 104 18.86 16.09 15.81
CA LYS A 104 18.42 16.14 14.42
C LYS A 104 17.19 17.05 14.30
N PRO A 105 17.10 17.89 13.27
CA PRO A 105 15.88 18.67 13.03
C PRO A 105 14.69 17.70 12.79
N PRO A 106 13.46 18.16 13.02
CA PRO A 106 12.28 17.36 12.73
C PRO A 106 12.26 16.98 11.24
N LYS A 107 11.73 15.81 10.93
CA LYS A 107 11.56 15.39 9.53
C LYS A 107 10.43 16.21 8.92
N PHE A 108 10.50 16.48 7.62
CA PHE A 108 9.42 17.16 6.89
C PHE A 108 8.07 16.46 7.05
N GLN A 109 8.06 15.12 7.01
CA GLN A 109 6.85 14.34 7.23
C GLN A 109 6.21 14.60 8.60
N ASP A 110 7.00 14.76 9.65
CA ASP A 110 6.50 14.98 11.01
C ASP A 110 5.88 16.38 11.12
N VAL A 111 6.56 17.39 10.57
CA VAL A 111 6.02 18.76 10.48
C VAL A 111 4.72 18.78 9.68
N MET A 112 4.65 18.04 8.57
CA MET A 112 3.44 17.92 7.77
C MET A 112 2.30 17.26 8.57
N GLY A 113 2.57 16.16 9.26
CA GLY A 113 1.57 15.44 10.06
C GLY A 113 0.99 16.30 11.18
N ASP A 114 1.84 17.03 11.91
CA ASP A 114 1.44 17.95 12.98
C ASP A 114 0.61 19.12 12.42
N THR A 115 1.06 19.72 11.32
CA THR A 115 0.35 20.80 10.63
C THR A 115 -1.01 20.34 10.13
N LEU A 116 -1.09 19.15 9.53
CA LEU A 116 -2.34 18.58 9.04
C LEU A 116 -3.34 18.38 10.17
N LEU A 117 -2.90 17.85 11.31
CA LEU A 117 -3.75 17.71 12.50
C LEU A 117 -4.24 19.08 12.99
N GLU A 118 -3.38 20.08 13.06
CA GLU A 118 -3.76 21.43 13.47
C GLU A 118 -4.83 22.03 12.53
N LEU A 119 -4.65 21.89 11.22
CA LEU A 119 -5.62 22.34 10.22
C LEU A 119 -6.94 21.58 10.32
N ALA A 120 -6.88 20.27 10.53
CA ALA A 120 -8.06 19.44 10.67
C ALA A 120 -8.90 19.76 11.92
N ARG A 121 -8.28 20.22 12.99
CA ARG A 121 -8.98 20.74 14.17
C ARG A 121 -9.76 22.03 13.89
N ARG A 122 -9.30 22.83 12.92
CA ARG A 122 -9.93 24.12 12.56
C ARG A 122 -10.97 24.00 11.44
N ASP A 123 -10.83 23.02 10.54
CA ASP A 123 -11.76 22.81 9.41
C ASP A 123 -12.16 21.33 9.33
N GLN A 124 -13.45 21.07 9.55
CA GLN A 124 -14.01 19.71 9.52
C GLN A 124 -14.00 19.07 8.13
N ARG A 125 -13.81 19.85 7.07
CA ARG A 125 -13.73 19.36 5.69
C ARG A 125 -12.38 18.71 5.39
N ILE A 126 -11.36 18.96 6.20
CA ILE A 126 -10.03 18.39 5.99
C ILE A 126 -10.05 16.90 6.36
N VAL A 127 -9.65 16.09 5.40
CA VAL A 127 -9.51 14.64 5.51
C VAL A 127 -8.15 14.22 4.97
N ALA A 128 -7.63 13.11 5.45
CA ALA A 128 -6.36 12.56 5.00
C ALA A 128 -6.59 11.23 4.27
N VAL A 129 -5.84 11.02 3.19
CA VAL A 129 -5.85 9.79 2.41
C VAL A 129 -4.41 9.29 2.26
N THR A 130 -4.19 7.99 2.44
CA THR A 130 -2.88 7.37 2.20
C THR A 130 -3.04 5.97 1.62
N ALA A 131 -1.98 5.44 1.05
CA ALA A 131 -1.96 4.12 0.43
C ALA A 131 -0.97 3.19 1.16
N ALA A 132 -1.37 2.69 2.34
CA ALA A 132 -0.59 1.84 3.25
C ALA A 132 0.68 2.51 3.81
N MET A 133 0.68 3.84 3.97
CA MET A 133 1.83 4.62 4.44
C MET A 133 1.50 5.57 5.60
N PRO A 134 0.60 5.27 6.54
CA PRO A 134 0.17 6.26 7.55
C PRO A 134 1.31 6.72 8.45
N THR A 135 2.21 5.82 8.86
CA THR A 135 3.37 6.14 9.70
C THR A 135 4.48 6.81 8.90
N GLY A 136 4.70 6.38 7.67
CA GLY A 136 5.77 6.92 6.83
C GLY A 136 5.50 8.32 6.29
N THR A 137 4.24 8.74 6.26
CA THR A 137 3.81 10.09 5.91
C THR A 137 3.35 10.91 7.12
N SER A 138 3.50 10.36 8.33
CA SER A 138 3.02 10.93 9.60
C SER A 138 1.52 11.28 9.65
N ILE A 139 0.71 10.76 8.71
CA ILE A 139 -0.76 10.84 8.76
C ILE A 139 -1.30 10.11 10.00
N SER A 140 -0.55 9.14 10.53
CA SER A 140 -0.89 8.47 11.80
C SER A 140 -1.09 9.42 12.98
N THR A 141 -0.50 10.62 12.96
CA THR A 141 -0.73 11.67 13.97
C THR A 141 -2.21 12.10 13.97
N MET A 142 -2.77 12.39 12.80
CA MET A 142 -4.19 12.72 12.65
C MET A 142 -5.08 11.50 12.89
N GLN A 143 -4.65 10.31 12.46
CA GLN A 143 -5.40 9.06 12.64
C GLN A 143 -5.63 8.72 14.11
N ALA A 144 -4.69 9.04 14.99
CA ALA A 144 -4.81 8.78 16.42
C ALA A 144 -5.92 9.59 17.09
N GLU A 145 -6.20 10.81 16.60
CA GLU A 145 -7.23 11.70 17.18
C GLU A 145 -8.55 11.70 16.40
N MET A 146 -8.47 11.53 15.08
CA MET A 146 -9.61 11.67 14.15
C MET A 146 -9.65 10.51 13.14
N PRO A 147 -9.76 9.25 13.61
CA PRO A 147 -9.68 8.08 12.74
C PRO A 147 -10.76 8.06 11.66
N GLU A 148 -11.92 8.66 11.89
CA GLU A 148 -13.04 8.75 10.94
C GLU A 148 -12.78 9.68 9.77
N ARG A 149 -11.73 10.51 9.84
CA ARG A 149 -11.31 11.43 8.79
C ARG A 149 -10.00 11.04 8.12
N VAL A 150 -9.50 9.84 8.40
CA VAL A 150 -8.28 9.29 7.82
C VAL A 150 -8.58 7.98 7.09
N PHE A 151 -8.29 7.95 5.81
CA PHE A 151 -8.58 6.82 4.93
C PHE A 151 -7.28 6.19 4.44
N ASP A 152 -7.01 4.97 4.89
CA ASP A 152 -5.95 4.14 4.33
C ASP A 152 -6.57 3.16 3.32
N VAL A 153 -6.29 3.36 2.05
CA VAL A 153 -6.86 2.56 0.96
C VAL A 153 -6.03 1.30 0.64
N GLY A 154 -5.06 0.97 1.48
CA GLY A 154 -4.12 -0.12 1.22
C GLY A 154 -3.12 0.22 0.11
N ILE A 155 -2.42 -0.77 -0.45
CA ILE A 155 -1.39 -0.57 -1.49
C ILE A 155 -2.08 -0.31 -2.84
N SER A 156 -2.75 0.83 -2.96
CA SER A 156 -3.53 1.21 -4.13
C SER A 156 -3.41 2.71 -4.42
N ALA A 157 -2.25 3.14 -4.90
CA ALA A 157 -1.93 4.55 -5.13
C ALA A 157 -2.93 5.25 -6.08
N GLY A 158 -3.32 4.61 -7.19
CA GLY A 158 -4.31 5.14 -8.12
C GLY A 158 -5.66 5.35 -7.44
N HIS A 159 -6.13 4.37 -6.67
CA HIS A 159 -7.38 4.49 -5.92
C HIS A 159 -7.34 5.63 -4.89
N ALA A 160 -6.20 5.83 -4.21
CA ALA A 160 -6.05 6.95 -3.27
C ALA A 160 -6.32 8.30 -3.93
N VAL A 161 -5.83 8.51 -5.15
CA VAL A 161 -6.03 9.76 -5.90
C VAL A 161 -7.48 9.90 -6.37
N THR A 162 -8.06 8.87 -6.99
CA THR A 162 -9.45 8.89 -7.44
C THR A 162 -10.43 9.10 -6.27
N PHE A 163 -10.19 8.40 -5.15
CA PHE A 163 -10.99 8.54 -3.94
C PHE A 163 -10.91 9.96 -3.36
N ALA A 164 -9.71 10.54 -3.31
CA ALA A 164 -9.53 11.93 -2.90
C ALA A 164 -10.25 12.91 -3.86
N GLY A 165 -10.21 12.65 -5.16
CA GLY A 165 -11.00 13.41 -6.14
C GLY A 165 -12.50 13.37 -5.84
N GLY A 166 -13.05 12.20 -5.52
CA GLY A 166 -14.44 12.02 -5.11
C GLY A 166 -14.79 12.82 -3.86
N LEU A 167 -13.97 12.74 -2.82
CA LEU A 167 -14.12 13.53 -1.59
C LEU A 167 -14.09 15.04 -1.85
N ALA A 168 -13.17 15.50 -2.70
CA ALA A 168 -13.05 16.90 -3.06
C ALA A 168 -14.29 17.40 -3.84
N LYS A 169 -14.85 16.56 -4.72
CA LYS A 169 -16.08 16.87 -5.45
C LYS A 169 -17.29 17.02 -4.53
N ASP A 170 -17.31 16.30 -3.42
CA ASP A 170 -18.35 16.38 -2.39
C ASP A 170 -18.09 17.48 -1.33
N GLY A 171 -17.13 18.36 -1.59
CA GLY A 171 -16.85 19.56 -0.77
C GLY A 171 -15.83 19.35 0.34
N MET A 172 -15.21 18.19 0.44
CA MET A 172 -14.11 17.94 1.38
C MET A 172 -12.80 18.56 0.87
N ARG A 173 -11.81 18.66 1.73
CA ARG A 173 -10.44 19.13 1.43
C ARG A 173 -9.46 18.00 1.72
N PRO A 174 -9.26 17.06 0.80
CA PRO A 174 -8.40 15.92 1.02
C PRO A 174 -6.92 16.29 0.88
N PHE A 175 -6.12 15.76 1.81
CA PHE A 175 -4.67 15.74 1.78
C PHE A 175 -4.22 14.30 1.54
N VAL A 176 -3.53 14.06 0.42
CA VAL A 176 -3.03 12.73 0.04
C VAL A 176 -1.57 12.62 0.41
N GLY A 177 -1.27 11.87 1.47
CA GLY A 177 0.10 11.57 1.88
C GLY A 177 0.61 10.29 1.22
N ILE A 178 1.59 10.44 0.35
CA ILE A 178 2.09 9.34 -0.47
C ILE A 178 3.57 9.54 -0.82
N TYR A 179 4.32 8.43 -0.97
CA TYR A 179 5.71 8.51 -1.40
C TYR A 179 5.83 8.83 -2.88
N SER A 180 6.82 9.63 -3.22
CA SER A 180 7.14 10.09 -4.57
C SER A 180 7.14 8.98 -5.61
N SER A 181 7.95 7.95 -5.42
CA SER A 181 8.05 6.83 -6.36
C SER A 181 6.75 6.03 -6.52
N PHE A 182 5.89 6.03 -5.51
CA PHE A 182 4.60 5.33 -5.56
C PHE A 182 3.52 6.16 -6.24
N LEU A 183 3.55 7.48 -6.10
CA LEU A 183 2.62 8.38 -6.77
C LEU A 183 2.74 8.34 -8.30
N GLN A 184 3.89 7.94 -8.84
CA GLN A 184 4.09 7.76 -10.29
C GLN A 184 3.02 6.84 -10.92
N ARG A 185 2.53 5.82 -10.17
CA ARG A 185 1.46 4.92 -10.65
C ARG A 185 0.10 5.59 -10.73
N ALA A 186 -0.06 6.75 -10.13
CA ALA A 186 -1.30 7.51 -10.11
C ALA A 186 -1.26 8.75 -11.00
N TYR A 187 -0.27 8.89 -11.88
CA TYR A 187 -0.12 10.06 -12.74
C TYR A 187 -1.35 10.31 -13.62
N ASP A 188 -1.87 9.26 -14.24
CA ASP A 188 -3.11 9.33 -15.01
C ASP A 188 -4.30 9.78 -14.17
N HIS A 189 -4.46 9.25 -12.96
CA HIS A 189 -5.52 9.62 -12.03
C HIS A 189 -5.42 11.09 -11.57
N ILE A 190 -4.19 11.62 -11.41
CA ILE A 190 -3.99 13.04 -11.11
C ILE A 190 -4.56 13.90 -12.24
N ILE A 191 -4.30 13.52 -13.50
CA ILE A 191 -4.77 14.25 -14.67
C ILE A 191 -6.29 14.13 -14.79
N HIS A 192 -6.83 12.92 -14.89
CA HIS A 192 -8.23 12.67 -15.23
C HIS A 192 -9.18 12.89 -14.08
N ASP A 193 -8.82 12.45 -12.86
CA ASP A 193 -9.76 12.44 -11.75
C ASP A 193 -9.67 13.70 -10.87
N VAL A 194 -8.58 14.47 -10.99
CA VAL A 194 -8.36 15.67 -10.18
C VAL A 194 -8.19 16.91 -11.02
N ALA A 195 -7.16 17.00 -11.87
CA ALA A 195 -6.78 18.23 -12.54
C ALA A 195 -7.81 18.68 -13.59
N LEU A 196 -8.31 17.77 -14.44
CA LEU A 196 -9.34 18.08 -15.43
C LEU A 196 -10.65 18.59 -14.81
N HIS A 197 -10.93 18.21 -13.58
CA HIS A 197 -12.11 18.63 -12.83
C HIS A 197 -11.85 19.83 -11.91
N HIS A 198 -10.63 20.38 -11.90
CA HIS A 198 -10.21 21.47 -11.03
C HIS A 198 -10.52 21.25 -9.55
N LEU A 199 -10.34 20.00 -9.07
CA LEU A 199 -10.65 19.61 -7.70
C LEU A 199 -9.55 20.02 -6.73
N PRO A 200 -9.90 20.54 -5.53
CA PRO A 200 -8.93 21.01 -4.54
C PRO A 200 -8.34 19.86 -3.73
N VAL A 201 -7.52 19.03 -4.35
CA VAL A 201 -6.77 17.95 -3.70
C VAL A 201 -5.35 18.40 -3.45
N THR A 202 -4.85 18.24 -2.21
CA THR A 202 -3.47 18.55 -1.85
C THR A 202 -2.66 17.26 -1.77
N PHE A 203 -1.61 17.16 -2.58
CA PHE A 203 -0.68 16.03 -2.56
C PHE A 203 0.52 16.37 -1.68
N CYS A 204 0.68 15.64 -0.57
CA CYS A 204 1.83 15.71 0.32
C CYS A 204 2.80 14.60 -0.07
N ILE A 205 3.76 14.93 -0.92
CA ILE A 205 4.67 13.94 -1.52
C ILE A 205 5.90 13.79 -0.65
N ASP A 206 5.98 12.67 0.03
CA ASP A 206 7.11 12.32 0.86
C ASP A 206 8.17 11.53 0.08
N ARG A 207 9.40 11.40 0.59
CA ARG A 207 10.51 10.72 -0.08
C ARG A 207 10.83 11.30 -1.46
N ALA A 208 10.61 12.61 -1.68
CA ALA A 208 11.08 13.28 -2.89
C ALA A 208 12.60 13.50 -2.83
N GLY A 209 13.27 13.35 -3.97
CA GLY A 209 14.73 13.40 -4.07
C GLY A 209 15.43 12.08 -3.73
N LEU A 210 16.64 12.17 -3.19
CA LEU A 210 17.45 11.01 -2.80
C LEU A 210 17.09 10.60 -1.36
N VAL A 211 16.75 9.34 -1.16
CA VAL A 211 16.21 8.83 0.11
C VAL A 211 17.17 7.91 0.89
N GLY A 212 18.43 7.83 0.47
CA GLY A 212 19.49 7.14 1.20
C GLY A 212 19.24 5.64 1.36
N GLU A 213 18.97 5.20 2.59
CA GLU A 213 18.87 3.76 2.94
C GLU A 213 17.74 3.03 2.21
N ASP A 214 16.67 3.70 1.81
CA ASP A 214 15.57 3.08 1.05
C ASP A 214 15.98 2.68 -0.38
N GLY A 215 17.08 3.25 -0.89
CA GLY A 215 17.72 2.86 -2.15
C GLY A 215 17.00 3.34 -3.41
N ALA A 216 17.47 2.86 -4.54
CA ALA A 216 17.08 3.33 -5.87
C ALA A 216 15.57 3.17 -6.18
N THR A 217 14.91 2.18 -5.59
CA THR A 217 13.46 1.94 -5.79
C THR A 217 12.58 3.01 -5.16
N HIS A 218 13.12 3.84 -4.27
CA HIS A 218 12.39 4.88 -3.54
C HIS A 218 12.85 6.29 -3.88
N HIS A 219 13.89 6.47 -4.71
CA HIS A 219 14.33 7.81 -5.12
C HIS A 219 13.25 8.53 -5.93
N GLY A 220 12.86 9.72 -5.49
CA GLY A 220 11.80 10.54 -6.06
C GLY A 220 12.35 11.66 -6.92
N ALA A 221 12.80 11.35 -8.14
CA ALA A 221 13.47 12.32 -9.00
C ALA A 221 12.54 13.00 -10.03
N PHE A 222 11.30 12.54 -10.18
CA PHE A 222 10.47 12.92 -11.33
C PHE A 222 9.25 13.78 -10.98
N ASP A 223 8.93 13.97 -9.70
CA ASP A 223 7.69 14.63 -9.24
C ASP A 223 7.50 16.00 -9.84
N LEU A 224 8.50 16.87 -9.70
CA LEU A 224 8.44 18.23 -10.21
C LEU A 224 8.25 18.25 -11.73
N ALA A 225 8.90 17.34 -12.46
CA ALA A 225 8.83 17.29 -13.91
C ALA A 225 7.43 16.90 -14.38
N TYR A 226 6.87 15.78 -13.91
CA TYR A 226 5.57 15.34 -14.43
C TYR A 226 4.41 16.15 -13.87
N GLN A 227 4.47 16.65 -12.64
CA GLN A 227 3.38 17.45 -12.09
C GLN A 227 3.31 18.86 -12.71
N ARG A 228 4.46 19.46 -13.01
CA ARG A 228 4.49 20.77 -13.70
C ARG A 228 3.93 20.72 -15.12
N SER A 229 3.87 19.56 -15.75
CA SER A 229 3.25 19.41 -17.06
C SER A 229 1.72 19.38 -17.01
N VAL A 230 1.12 19.24 -15.82
CA VAL A 230 -0.35 19.20 -15.66
C VAL A 230 -0.89 20.61 -15.47
N PRO A 231 -1.75 21.11 -16.38
CA PRO A 231 -2.31 22.45 -16.28
C PRO A 231 -3.13 22.64 -14.98
N GLY A 232 -2.96 23.80 -14.36
CA GLY A 232 -3.69 24.15 -13.14
C GLY A 232 -3.10 23.61 -11.85
N MET A 233 -2.04 22.78 -11.90
CA MET A 233 -1.31 22.34 -10.71
C MET A 233 -0.42 23.45 -10.17
N THR A 234 -0.47 23.68 -8.86
CA THR A 234 0.47 24.52 -8.12
C THR A 234 1.46 23.62 -7.38
N ILE A 235 2.77 23.90 -7.48
CA ILE A 235 3.82 23.10 -6.87
C ILE A 235 4.66 24.00 -5.98
#